data_e714682f698888f187393ec77c52cbf8
#
_entry.id   e714682f698888f187393ec77c52cbf8
#
_cell.length_a   1.000
_cell.length_b   1.000
_cell.length_c   1.000
_cell.angle_alpha   90.00
_cell.angle_beta   90.00
_cell.angle_gamma   90.00
#
_symmetry.space_group_name_H-M   'P 1'
#
loop_
_entity.id
_entity.type
_entity.pdbx_description
1 polymer ?
#
loop_
_entity_poly.entity_id
_entity_poly.type
_entity_poly.pdbx_seq_one_letter_code
_entity_poly.pdbx_strand_id
1 'polypeptide(L)'
;YLRDEESGQFWSPSPLPARGTGAYVTRHGFGYSVFEHHEDGISSELCVYVAMDSAVKFSVLKVRNISGRSRRLSATGYVEWVLGDLRPKTAMHVITEMEGKSGALLARNSYNTEVPDRIAFFDVDDPSRSVSGDRTEFLGRNGALHHPAAMGRTRLSGKVGAALDPCAAIQVPFDLLRDRGHGRLLDGPFALTVA
;
A
#
# COMPACT_ATOMS: atom_id res chain seq x y z
N TYR A 1 0.55 -4.91 -1.82
CA TYR A 1 1.05 -6.28 -1.71
C TYR A 1 0.49 -6.93 -0.44
N LEU A 2 0.23 -8.22 -0.51
CA LEU A 2 0.04 -9.11 0.63
C LEU A 2 1.24 -10.04 0.72
N ARG A 3 1.76 -10.25 1.93
CA ARG A 3 2.87 -11.16 2.17
C ARG A 3 2.52 -12.10 3.31
N ASP A 4 2.80 -13.38 3.15
CA ASP A 4 2.81 -14.36 4.23
C ASP A 4 4.14 -14.26 4.98
N GLU A 5 4.07 -13.99 6.29
CA GLU A 5 5.26 -13.79 7.13
C GLU A 5 5.97 -15.10 7.49
N GLU A 6 5.30 -16.24 7.33
CA GLU A 6 5.88 -17.56 7.62
C GLU A 6 6.64 -18.11 6.41
N SER A 7 6.04 -18.06 5.22
CA SER A 7 6.64 -18.58 3.98
C SER A 7 7.49 -17.54 3.24
N GLY A 8 7.26 -16.24 3.48
CA GLY A 8 7.86 -15.16 2.73
C GLY A 8 7.26 -14.97 1.32
N GLN A 9 6.28 -15.77 0.93
CA GLN A 9 5.57 -15.60 -0.33
C GLN A 9 4.75 -14.31 -0.31
N PHE A 10 4.68 -13.63 -1.44
CA PHE A 10 3.89 -12.42 -1.57
C PHE A 10 3.23 -12.31 -2.95
N TRP A 11 2.15 -11.58 -3.00
CA TRP A 11 1.37 -11.31 -4.21
C TRP A 11 0.65 -9.96 -4.08
N SER A 12 0.07 -9.47 -5.16
CA SER A 12 -0.81 -8.30 -5.12
C SER A 12 -2.27 -8.74 -5.08
N PRO A 13 -3.15 -8.03 -4.34
CA PRO A 13 -4.60 -8.25 -4.39
C PRO A 13 -5.22 -7.98 -5.77
N SER A 14 -4.55 -7.15 -6.59
CA SER A 14 -4.85 -6.88 -8.00
C SER A 14 -3.89 -7.65 -8.91
N PRO A 15 -4.20 -7.84 -10.22
CA PRO A 15 -3.35 -8.61 -11.15
C PRO A 15 -1.91 -8.12 -11.29
N LEU A 16 -1.66 -6.86 -10.95
CA LEU A 16 -0.35 -6.21 -10.97
C LEU A 16 -0.13 -5.46 -9.64
N PRO A 17 1.14 -5.21 -9.25
CA PRO A 17 2.39 -5.49 -9.96
C PRO A 17 2.95 -6.91 -9.71
N ALA A 18 2.62 -7.59 -8.60
CA ALA A 18 3.12 -8.92 -8.25
C ALA A 18 1.99 -9.95 -8.36
N ARG A 19 1.87 -10.54 -9.55
CA ARG A 19 0.80 -11.49 -9.83
C ARG A 19 0.97 -12.79 -9.06
N GLY A 20 -0.08 -13.23 -8.35
CA GLY A 20 -0.18 -14.57 -7.78
C GLY A 20 -0.52 -15.62 -8.84
N THR A 21 -0.64 -16.88 -8.41
CA THR A 21 -0.90 -18.04 -9.28
C THR A 21 -2.38 -18.24 -9.57
N GLY A 22 -3.25 -17.83 -8.64
CA GLY A 22 -4.69 -17.98 -8.73
C GLY A 22 -5.35 -17.04 -9.75
N ALA A 23 -6.63 -17.28 -10.03
CA ALA A 23 -7.42 -16.42 -10.89
C ALA A 23 -7.71 -15.07 -10.20
N TYR A 24 -7.77 -14.02 -11.01
CA TYR A 24 -8.23 -12.69 -10.58
C TYR A 24 -9.58 -12.40 -11.22
N VAL A 25 -10.51 -11.91 -10.40
CA VAL A 25 -11.79 -11.39 -10.87
C VAL A 25 -11.80 -9.89 -10.66
N THR A 26 -12.05 -9.14 -11.72
CA THR A 26 -12.14 -7.67 -11.64
C THR A 26 -13.54 -7.23 -12.03
N ARG A 27 -14.15 -6.39 -11.19
CA ARG A 27 -15.43 -5.76 -11.44
C ARG A 27 -15.26 -4.25 -11.42
N HIS A 28 -15.77 -3.57 -12.43
CA HIS A 28 -15.78 -2.12 -12.53
C HIS A 28 -17.22 -1.60 -12.42
N GLY A 29 -17.45 -0.68 -11.49
CA GLY A 29 -18.70 0.06 -11.34
C GLY A 29 -18.49 1.54 -11.62
N PHE A 30 -19.56 2.34 -11.44
CA PHE A 30 -19.45 3.79 -11.53
C PHE A 30 -18.71 4.33 -10.30
N GLY A 31 -17.47 4.82 -10.52
CA GLY A 31 -16.62 5.41 -9.50
C GLY A 31 -15.87 4.44 -8.59
N TYR A 32 -15.94 3.13 -8.83
CA TYR A 32 -15.18 2.14 -8.06
C TYR A 32 -14.73 0.94 -8.89
N SER A 33 -13.72 0.25 -8.39
CA SER A 33 -13.25 -1.03 -8.93
C SER A 33 -13.02 -2.02 -7.79
N VAL A 34 -13.42 -3.27 -7.99
CA VAL A 34 -13.20 -4.36 -7.05
C VAL A 34 -12.34 -5.42 -7.69
N PHE A 35 -11.31 -5.84 -6.98
CA PHE A 35 -10.41 -6.93 -7.37
C PHE A 35 -10.54 -8.05 -6.35
N GLU A 36 -10.84 -9.25 -6.82
CA GLU A 36 -10.92 -10.45 -5.97
C GLU A 36 -9.84 -11.44 -6.38
N HIS A 37 -9.21 -12.05 -5.42
CA HIS A 37 -8.15 -13.02 -5.64
C HIS A 37 -8.08 -14.04 -4.50
N HIS A 38 -7.70 -15.26 -4.85
CA HIS A 38 -7.43 -16.35 -3.91
C HIS A 38 -6.01 -16.86 -4.14
N GLU A 39 -5.19 -16.85 -3.09
CA GLU A 39 -3.82 -17.34 -3.11
C GLU A 39 -3.52 -18.09 -1.81
N ASP A 40 -2.99 -19.31 -1.89
CA ASP A 40 -2.54 -20.14 -0.77
C ASP A 40 -3.50 -20.14 0.45
N GLY A 41 -4.81 -20.30 0.21
CA GLY A 41 -5.82 -20.33 1.25
C GLY A 41 -6.16 -18.96 1.86
N ILE A 42 -5.74 -17.89 1.23
CA ILE A 42 -6.11 -16.51 1.56
C ILE A 42 -7.00 -15.96 0.45
N SER A 43 -8.17 -15.47 0.84
CA SER A 43 -9.09 -14.75 -0.04
C SER A 43 -8.96 -13.26 0.22
N SER A 44 -8.77 -12.47 -0.83
CA SER A 44 -8.68 -11.02 -0.74
C SER A 44 -9.69 -10.34 -1.65
N GLU A 45 -10.25 -9.23 -1.18
CA GLU A 45 -11.09 -8.29 -1.92
C GLU A 45 -10.49 -6.89 -1.74
N LEU A 46 -10.07 -6.26 -2.82
CA LEU A 46 -9.60 -4.89 -2.85
C LEU A 46 -10.61 -4.00 -3.57
N CYS A 47 -11.26 -3.11 -2.83
CA CYS A 47 -12.13 -2.08 -3.41
C CYS A 47 -11.38 -0.75 -3.50
N VAL A 48 -11.35 -0.15 -4.69
CA VAL A 48 -10.68 1.13 -4.97
C VAL A 48 -11.71 2.12 -5.47
N TYR A 49 -11.77 3.30 -4.86
CA TYR A 49 -12.66 4.39 -5.26
C TYR A 49 -12.08 5.76 -4.89
N VAL A 50 -12.61 6.81 -5.49
CA VAL A 50 -12.29 8.21 -5.17
C VAL A 50 -13.49 8.83 -4.46
N ALA A 51 -13.24 9.64 -3.43
CA ALA A 51 -14.30 10.40 -2.76
C ALA A 51 -14.97 11.37 -3.73
N MET A 52 -16.28 11.60 -3.54
CA MET A 52 -17.05 12.48 -4.42
C MET A 52 -16.82 13.98 -4.15
N ASP A 53 -16.43 14.30 -2.93
CA ASP A 53 -16.32 15.65 -2.39
C ASP A 53 -14.88 16.09 -2.05
N SER A 54 -13.93 15.21 -2.30
CA SER A 54 -12.51 15.48 -2.00
C SER A 54 -11.59 14.73 -2.97
N ALA A 55 -10.38 15.27 -3.19
CA ALA A 55 -9.35 14.64 -4.04
C ALA A 55 -8.66 13.49 -3.30
N VAL A 56 -9.43 12.55 -2.75
CA VAL A 56 -8.96 11.44 -1.93
C VAL A 56 -9.34 10.11 -2.58
N LYS A 57 -8.34 9.25 -2.78
CA LYS A 57 -8.51 7.88 -3.25
C LYS A 57 -8.42 6.91 -2.09
N PHE A 58 -9.41 6.04 -1.97
CA PHE A 58 -9.44 4.96 -0.99
C PHE A 58 -9.12 3.62 -1.65
N SER A 59 -8.37 2.81 -0.93
CA SER A 59 -8.10 1.40 -1.26
C SER A 59 -8.45 0.55 -0.05
N VAL A 60 -9.63 -0.06 -0.08
CA VAL A 60 -10.16 -0.86 1.04
C VAL A 60 -9.87 -2.32 0.77
N LEU A 61 -9.04 -2.93 1.59
CA LEU A 61 -8.64 -4.32 1.48
C LEU A 61 -9.34 -5.15 2.55
N LYS A 62 -10.08 -6.18 2.13
CA LYS A 62 -10.63 -7.23 3.00
C LYS A 62 -9.85 -8.52 2.76
N VAL A 63 -9.46 -9.18 3.83
CA VAL A 63 -8.72 -10.44 3.77
C VAL A 63 -9.42 -11.49 4.62
N ARG A 64 -9.60 -12.69 4.07
CA ARG A 64 -10.21 -13.83 4.74
C ARG A 64 -9.28 -15.04 4.68
N ASN A 65 -9.11 -15.70 5.81
CA ASN A 65 -8.33 -16.92 5.90
C ASN A 65 -9.23 -18.15 5.70
N ILE A 66 -9.02 -18.88 4.61
CA ILE A 66 -9.72 -20.13 4.28
C ILE A 66 -8.77 -21.34 4.30
N SER A 67 -7.54 -21.17 4.81
CA SER A 67 -6.48 -22.21 4.81
C SER A 67 -6.65 -23.27 5.90
N GLY A 68 -7.57 -23.07 6.84
CA GLY A 68 -7.77 -24.02 7.96
C GLY A 68 -6.74 -23.93 9.09
N ARG A 69 -5.73 -23.08 9.00
CA ARG A 69 -4.72 -22.77 10.03
C ARG A 69 -4.63 -21.27 10.27
N SER A 70 -4.12 -20.85 11.43
CA SER A 70 -3.83 -19.43 11.65
C SER A 70 -2.69 -18.97 10.72
N ARG A 71 -2.75 -17.73 10.26
CA ARG A 71 -1.77 -17.13 9.34
C ARG A 71 -1.34 -15.76 9.87
N ARG A 72 -0.07 -15.45 9.73
CA ARG A 72 0.45 -14.11 9.97
C ARG A 72 0.84 -13.49 8.63
N LEU A 73 0.22 -12.36 8.31
CA LEU A 73 0.39 -11.67 7.05
C LEU A 73 0.85 -10.24 7.29
N SER A 74 1.32 -9.59 6.23
CA SER A 74 1.41 -8.13 6.16
C SER A 74 0.78 -7.60 4.88
N ALA A 75 0.11 -6.45 4.99
CA ALA A 75 -0.36 -5.67 3.86
C ALA A 75 0.58 -4.48 3.64
N THR A 76 0.98 -4.26 2.40
CA THR A 76 1.85 -3.13 2.04
C THR A 76 1.23 -2.33 0.91
N GLY A 77 0.92 -1.07 1.20
CA GLY A 77 0.59 -0.07 0.20
C GLY A 77 1.84 0.63 -0.32
N TYR A 78 1.84 0.99 -1.60
CA TYR A 78 2.95 1.69 -2.24
C TYR A 78 2.44 2.66 -3.28
N VAL A 79 2.97 3.88 -3.28
CA VAL A 79 2.71 4.91 -4.29
C VAL A 79 4.00 5.65 -4.64
N GLU A 80 4.10 6.14 -5.89
CA GLU A 80 5.18 7.01 -6.34
C GLU A 80 4.64 8.44 -6.50
N TRP A 81 5.33 9.40 -5.89
CA TRP A 81 4.95 10.80 -5.96
C TRP A 81 5.37 11.43 -7.29
N VAL A 82 4.47 12.16 -7.92
CA VAL A 82 4.76 12.98 -9.11
C VAL A 82 4.80 14.45 -8.73
N LEU A 83 3.79 14.97 -8.05
CA LEU A 83 3.62 16.34 -7.56
C LEU A 83 4.07 17.41 -8.58
N GLY A 84 3.57 17.28 -9.81
CA GLY A 84 3.85 18.15 -10.96
C GLY A 84 3.53 17.43 -12.27
N ASP A 85 4.16 17.86 -13.36
CA ASP A 85 3.90 17.33 -14.71
C ASP A 85 4.50 15.92 -14.93
N LEU A 86 5.76 15.71 -14.60
CA LEU A 86 6.48 14.47 -14.84
C LEU A 86 7.40 14.09 -13.69
N ARG A 87 7.32 12.85 -13.20
CA ARG A 87 8.14 12.35 -12.11
C ARG A 87 9.64 12.57 -12.31
N PRO A 88 10.28 12.31 -13.48
CA PRO A 88 11.71 12.56 -13.68
C PRO A 88 12.15 14.01 -13.46
N LYS A 89 11.25 14.98 -13.64
CA LYS A 89 11.53 16.39 -13.41
C LYS A 89 11.29 16.80 -11.96
N THR A 90 10.31 16.20 -11.31
CA THR A 90 9.82 16.65 -9.99
C THR A 90 10.42 15.88 -8.84
N ALA A 91 10.84 14.62 -9.03
CA ALA A 91 11.30 13.75 -7.96
C ALA A 91 12.40 14.36 -7.07
N MET A 92 13.36 15.09 -7.64
CA MET A 92 14.43 15.71 -6.88
C MET A 92 13.96 16.85 -5.94
N HIS A 93 12.75 17.36 -6.15
CA HIS A 93 12.16 18.46 -5.38
C HIS A 93 11.11 17.97 -4.37
N VAL A 94 10.72 16.69 -4.44
CA VAL A 94 9.76 16.13 -3.50
C VAL A 94 10.45 15.83 -2.18
N ILE A 95 9.89 16.38 -1.12
CA ILE A 95 10.30 16.12 0.26
C ILE A 95 9.19 15.31 0.93
N THR A 96 9.56 14.21 1.55
CA THR A 96 8.64 13.36 2.32
C THR A 96 8.84 13.58 3.80
N GLU A 97 7.76 13.55 4.57
CA GLU A 97 7.80 13.67 6.03
C GLU A 97 6.70 12.83 6.67
N MET A 98 6.86 12.51 7.95
CA MET A 98 5.83 11.82 8.73
C MET A 98 5.13 12.83 9.63
N GLU A 99 3.81 12.92 9.53
CA GLU A 99 3.02 13.80 10.40
C GLU A 99 3.01 13.25 11.84
N GLY A 100 3.33 14.12 12.79
CA GLY A 100 3.64 13.70 14.18
C GLY A 100 2.45 13.18 14.98
N LYS A 101 1.20 13.52 14.60
CA LYS A 101 -0.01 13.11 15.33
C LYS A 101 -0.65 11.86 14.73
N SER A 102 -0.89 11.88 13.43
CA SER A 102 -1.54 10.78 12.70
C SER A 102 -0.56 9.70 12.26
N GLY A 103 0.71 10.07 12.06
CA GLY A 103 1.71 9.20 11.44
C GLY A 103 1.54 9.04 9.94
N ALA A 104 0.72 9.87 9.29
CA ALA A 104 0.57 9.89 7.84
C ALA A 104 1.88 10.27 7.15
N LEU A 105 2.17 9.63 6.02
CA LEU A 105 3.25 10.06 5.14
C LEU A 105 2.78 11.25 4.31
N LEU A 106 3.46 12.37 4.46
CA LEU A 106 3.23 13.58 3.68
C LEU A 106 4.29 13.72 2.61
N ALA A 107 3.92 14.34 1.49
CA ALA A 107 4.83 14.71 0.42
C ALA A 107 4.49 16.10 -0.12
N ARG A 108 5.53 16.91 -0.36
CA ARG A 108 5.40 18.26 -0.91
C ARG A 108 6.46 18.53 -1.95
N ASN A 109 6.14 19.39 -2.90
CA ASN A 109 7.08 19.93 -3.88
C ASN A 109 6.98 21.45 -3.91
N SER A 110 7.84 22.12 -3.17
CA SER A 110 7.86 23.59 -3.06
C SER A 110 8.30 24.30 -4.35
N TYR A 111 8.81 23.56 -5.34
CA TYR A 111 9.15 24.08 -6.67
C TYR A 111 8.02 24.01 -7.68
N ASN A 112 6.87 23.44 -7.29
CA ASN A 112 5.69 23.43 -8.13
C ASN A 112 5.06 24.85 -8.14
N THR A 113 5.14 25.54 -9.27
CA THR A 113 4.63 26.91 -9.41
C THR A 113 3.13 27.01 -9.57
N GLU A 114 2.45 25.93 -9.99
CA GLU A 114 1.00 25.91 -10.17
C GLU A 114 0.27 25.71 -8.84
N VAL A 115 0.82 24.86 -7.98
CA VAL A 115 0.21 24.49 -6.70
C VAL A 115 1.27 24.34 -5.59
N PRO A 116 2.01 25.41 -5.25
CA PRO A 116 3.21 25.34 -4.41
C PRO A 116 2.93 24.88 -2.98
N ASP A 117 1.72 25.15 -2.46
CA ASP A 117 1.34 24.87 -1.07
C ASP A 117 0.59 23.52 -0.91
N ARG A 118 0.41 22.77 -2.00
CA ARG A 118 -0.27 21.47 -1.90
C ARG A 118 0.62 20.45 -1.21
N ILE A 119 -0.01 19.73 -0.29
CA ILE A 119 0.57 18.58 0.41
C ILE A 119 -0.23 17.34 0.00
N ALA A 120 0.45 16.36 -0.55
CA ALA A 120 -0.12 15.04 -0.75
C ALA A 120 0.11 14.18 0.49
N PHE A 121 -0.75 13.21 0.74
CA PHE A 121 -0.58 12.29 1.85
C PHE A 121 -0.90 10.84 1.47
N PHE A 122 -0.33 9.93 2.24
CA PHE A 122 -0.61 8.50 2.18
C PHE A 122 -0.71 7.98 3.60
N ASP A 123 -1.82 7.33 3.94
CA ASP A 123 -2.11 6.95 5.32
C ASP A 123 -2.85 5.61 5.42
N VAL A 124 -2.79 5.01 6.60
CA VAL A 124 -3.59 3.87 7.04
C VAL A 124 -3.90 4.02 8.51
N ASP A 125 -5.12 3.74 8.92
CA ASP A 125 -5.53 3.80 10.32
C ASP A 125 -5.12 2.53 11.08
N ASP A 126 -3.80 2.35 11.27
CA ASP A 126 -3.23 1.25 12.06
C ASP A 126 -1.91 1.70 12.72
N PRO A 127 -1.81 1.68 14.07
CA PRO A 127 -0.61 2.13 14.78
C PRO A 127 0.58 1.17 14.64
N SER A 128 0.39 -0.09 14.25
CA SER A 128 1.47 -1.07 14.09
C SER A 128 2.29 -0.88 12.82
N ARG A 129 1.86 0.07 11.97
CA ARG A 129 2.48 0.36 10.67
C ARG A 129 3.99 0.63 10.76
N SER A 130 4.69 0.31 9.71
CA SER A 130 6.03 0.82 9.39
C SER A 130 6.00 1.49 8.03
N VAL A 131 6.87 2.48 7.83
CA VAL A 131 6.80 3.37 6.66
C VAL A 131 8.16 3.51 5.97
N SER A 132 8.14 3.90 4.69
CA SER A 132 9.32 4.39 3.98
C SER A 132 8.91 5.41 2.92
N GLY A 133 9.69 6.49 2.82
CA GLY A 133 9.60 7.50 1.77
C GLY A 133 10.65 7.34 0.68
N ASP A 134 11.41 6.24 0.69
CA ASP A 134 12.53 6.00 -0.22
C ASP A 134 12.26 4.80 -1.15
N ARG A 135 12.06 5.07 -2.42
CA ARG A 135 11.84 4.07 -3.46
C ARG A 135 13.03 3.11 -3.60
N THR A 136 14.25 3.61 -3.41
CA THR A 136 15.45 2.77 -3.47
C THR A 136 15.47 1.76 -2.33
N GLU A 137 14.97 2.12 -1.15
CA GLU A 137 14.77 1.16 -0.06
C GLU A 137 13.67 0.15 -0.41
N PHE A 138 12.55 0.62 -0.92
CA PHE A 138 11.37 -0.22 -1.17
C PHE A 138 11.61 -1.20 -2.32
N LEU A 139 12.00 -0.72 -3.48
CA LEU A 139 12.23 -1.58 -4.65
C LEU A 139 13.58 -2.30 -4.62
N GLY A 140 14.62 -1.67 -4.05
CA GLY A 140 16.01 -2.05 -4.22
C GLY A 140 16.65 -1.30 -5.42
N ARG A 141 17.97 -1.19 -5.43
CA ARG A 141 18.71 -0.45 -6.46
C ARG A 141 18.40 -0.92 -7.89
N ASN A 142 18.26 -2.23 -8.09
CA ASN A 142 17.96 -2.86 -9.38
C ASN A 142 16.62 -3.63 -9.32
N GLY A 143 15.76 -3.28 -8.36
CA GLY A 143 14.50 -3.96 -8.14
C GLY A 143 13.39 -3.46 -9.06
N ALA A 144 12.32 -4.21 -9.11
CA ALA A 144 11.15 -3.90 -9.91
C ALA A 144 9.87 -4.05 -9.06
N LEU A 145 8.79 -3.42 -9.52
CA LEU A 145 7.50 -3.47 -8.83
C LEU A 145 6.96 -4.89 -8.62
N HIS A 146 7.24 -5.82 -9.53
CA HIS A 146 6.80 -7.21 -9.36
C HIS A 146 7.62 -7.99 -8.32
N HIS A 147 8.79 -7.49 -7.92
CA HIS A 147 9.65 -8.12 -6.91
C HIS A 147 10.42 -7.06 -6.10
N PRO A 148 9.73 -6.29 -5.24
CA PRO A 148 10.39 -5.25 -4.46
C PRO A 148 11.21 -5.84 -3.31
N ALA A 149 12.38 -5.27 -3.05
CA ALA A 149 13.29 -5.69 -1.97
C ALA A 149 12.63 -5.62 -0.58
N ALA A 150 11.67 -4.73 -0.40
CA ALA A 150 10.91 -4.59 0.84
C ALA A 150 10.11 -5.85 1.20
N MET A 151 9.74 -6.69 0.21
CA MET A 151 9.06 -7.95 0.48
C MET A 151 9.97 -9.01 1.14
N GLY A 152 11.26 -8.78 1.20
CA GLY A 152 12.20 -9.59 2.00
C GLY A 152 12.40 -9.09 3.44
N ARG A 153 11.71 -8.03 3.85
CA ARG A 153 11.90 -7.39 5.16
C ARG A 153 10.64 -7.52 6.02
N THR A 154 10.83 -7.65 7.32
CA THR A 154 9.72 -7.68 8.30
C THR A 154 9.15 -6.30 8.61
N ARG A 155 9.93 -5.23 8.41
CA ARG A 155 9.52 -3.84 8.63
C ARG A 155 10.26 -2.89 7.67
N LEU A 156 9.62 -1.78 7.34
CA LEU A 156 10.23 -0.64 6.67
C LEU A 156 11.00 0.22 7.69
N SER A 157 12.01 0.96 7.22
CA SER A 157 12.99 1.63 8.10
C SER A 157 12.54 2.94 8.74
N GLY A 158 11.41 3.51 8.31
CA GLY A 158 10.97 4.85 8.72
C GLY A 158 11.67 5.98 7.97
N LYS A 159 12.45 5.69 6.93
CA LYS A 159 13.23 6.67 6.19
C LYS A 159 12.33 7.63 5.41
N VAL A 160 12.38 8.91 5.76
CA VAL A 160 11.70 10.02 5.09
C VAL A 160 12.64 11.21 4.97
N GLY A 161 12.37 12.18 4.13
CA GLY A 161 13.14 13.40 4.03
C GLY A 161 13.33 13.91 2.60
N ALA A 162 14.30 14.81 2.44
CA ALA A 162 14.76 15.34 1.16
C ALA A 162 15.88 14.46 0.57
N ALA A 163 16.15 14.66 -0.72
CA ALA A 163 17.24 14.00 -1.46
C ALA A 163 17.14 12.47 -1.48
N LEU A 164 15.92 11.94 -1.41
CA LEU A 164 15.58 10.54 -1.62
C LEU A 164 15.03 10.34 -3.02
N ASP A 165 14.86 9.07 -3.43
CA ASP A 165 13.99 8.72 -4.55
C ASP A 165 12.55 8.61 -4.01
N PRO A 166 11.70 9.64 -4.16
CA PRO A 166 10.52 9.81 -3.32
C PRO A 166 9.40 8.83 -3.67
N CYS A 167 8.90 8.16 -2.66
CA CYS A 167 7.70 7.33 -2.70
C CYS A 167 6.94 7.44 -1.37
N ALA A 168 5.83 6.73 -1.24
CA ALA A 168 5.30 6.35 0.05
C ALA A 168 5.03 4.84 0.06
N ALA A 169 5.54 4.18 1.08
CA ALA A 169 5.26 2.81 1.41
C ALA A 169 4.80 2.71 2.85
N ILE A 170 3.71 1.99 3.09
CA ILE A 170 3.19 1.69 4.44
C ILE A 170 2.96 0.20 4.52
N GLN A 171 3.54 -0.45 5.52
CA GLN A 171 3.37 -1.88 5.80
C GLN A 171 2.71 -2.07 7.16
N VAL A 172 1.68 -2.91 7.19
CA VAL A 172 0.92 -3.26 8.40
C VAL A 172 0.93 -4.78 8.56
N PRO A 173 1.50 -5.33 9.64
CA PRO A 173 1.39 -6.74 9.98
C PRO A 173 0.05 -7.03 10.67
N PHE A 174 -0.51 -8.22 10.43
CA PHE A 174 -1.74 -8.66 11.08
C PHE A 174 -1.85 -10.19 11.15
N ASP A 175 -2.58 -10.66 12.14
CA ASP A 175 -2.85 -12.09 12.34
C ASP A 175 -4.26 -12.46 11.88
N LEU A 176 -4.37 -13.52 11.09
CA LEU A 176 -5.63 -14.13 10.69
C LEU A 176 -5.82 -15.46 11.42
N LEU A 177 -6.75 -15.49 12.34
CA LEU A 177 -7.10 -16.71 13.05
C LEU A 177 -7.73 -17.72 12.09
N ARG A 178 -7.65 -19.01 12.44
CA ARG A 178 -8.37 -20.09 11.75
C ARG A 178 -9.87 -19.79 11.73
N ASP A 179 -10.47 -19.80 10.55
CA ASP A 179 -11.93 -19.70 10.41
C ASP A 179 -12.57 -20.98 11.02
N ARG A 180 -13.40 -20.78 12.05
CA ARG A 180 -14.20 -21.85 12.69
C ARG A 180 -15.64 -21.87 12.16
N GLY A 181 -15.84 -21.43 10.91
CA GLY A 181 -17.18 -21.44 10.29
C GLY A 181 -18.03 -20.18 10.54
N HIS A 182 -17.52 -19.23 11.29
CA HIS A 182 -18.08 -17.88 11.43
C HIS A 182 -17.00 -16.91 10.99
N GLY A 183 -16.92 -16.66 9.67
CA GLY A 183 -15.92 -15.81 9.07
C GLY A 183 -15.77 -14.50 9.86
N ARG A 184 -14.81 -14.42 10.75
CA ARG A 184 -14.31 -13.12 11.18
C ARG A 184 -13.58 -12.54 9.98
N LEU A 185 -14.31 -11.76 9.21
CA LEU A 185 -13.72 -10.65 8.53
C LEU A 185 -12.82 -9.96 9.58
N LEU A 186 -11.58 -9.68 9.28
CA LEU A 186 -10.95 -8.54 9.92
C LEU A 186 -11.84 -7.36 9.50
N ASP A 187 -12.84 -7.05 10.34
CA ASP A 187 -13.67 -5.87 10.23
C ASP A 187 -12.84 -4.66 10.65
N GLY A 188 -11.85 -4.36 9.82
CA GLY A 188 -11.14 -3.12 9.79
C GLY A 188 -10.73 -2.93 8.35
N PRO A 189 -11.34 -2.00 7.60
CA PRO A 189 -10.86 -1.67 6.28
C PRO A 189 -9.43 -1.14 6.45
N PHE A 190 -8.44 -1.82 5.89
CA PHE A 190 -7.17 -1.16 5.58
C PHE A 190 -7.48 -0.13 4.50
N ALA A 191 -7.96 1.03 4.91
CA ALA A 191 -8.22 2.14 4.01
C ALA A 191 -6.89 2.87 3.80
N LEU A 192 -6.20 2.55 2.72
CA LEU A 192 -5.10 3.36 2.24
C LEU A 192 -5.68 4.59 1.55
N THR A 193 -5.36 5.75 2.06
CA THR A 193 -5.86 7.02 1.57
C THR A 193 -4.73 7.78 0.89
N VAL A 194 -4.95 8.23 -0.34
CA VAL A 194 -4.01 9.07 -1.11
C VAL A 194 -4.75 10.31 -1.57
N ALA A 195 -4.18 11.46 -1.32
CA ALA A 195 -4.62 12.74 -1.89
C ALA A 195 -3.44 13.48 -2.52
#